data_6cc594436ac0d767625c11182f849efa
#
_entry.id   6cc594436ac0d767625c11182f849efa
#
_cell.length_a   1.000
_cell.length_b   1.000
_cell.length_c   1.000
_cell.angle_alpha   90.00
_cell.angle_beta   90.00
_cell.angle_gamma   90.00
#
_symmetry.space_group_name_H-M   'P 1'
#
loop_
_entity.id
_entity.type
_entity.pdbx_description
1 polymer ?
#
loop_
_entity_poly.entity_id
_entity_poly.type
_entity_poly.pdbx_seq_one_letter_code
_entity_poly.pdbx_strand_id
1 'polypeptide(L)'
;VKDTKRTLYRISDPFLRFWFRFVEPNRSRLEAGQASQVNREIGKQFASHVSGVWEELVRSSVPRRTYFGTEWTAARSWWGTGTDGTPMEIDVVAESPDHRTLLLGEAKWTSTADSERLIRELRVKAARFPSTAGRTVFLGVWLPDGAGKKGKDAATFDARQVVRALR
;
A
#
# COMPACT_ATOMS: atom_id res chain seq x y z
N VAL A 1 -26.53 -7.95 -19.58
CA VAL A 1 -26.21 -7.31 -18.28
C VAL A 1 -25.32 -6.11 -18.57
N LYS A 2 -25.83 -4.88 -18.40
CA LYS A 2 -25.04 -3.64 -18.57
C LYS A 2 -24.03 -3.57 -17.42
N ASP A 3 -22.76 -3.69 -17.76
CA ASP A 3 -21.64 -3.47 -16.86
C ASP A 3 -21.55 -1.96 -16.55
N THR A 4 -22.13 -1.54 -15.44
CA THR A 4 -22.04 -0.16 -14.96
C THR A 4 -20.66 0.05 -14.40
N LYS A 5 -19.72 0.54 -15.22
CA LYS A 5 -18.42 1.03 -14.77
C LYS A 5 -18.64 2.13 -13.73
N ARG A 6 -18.58 1.76 -12.45
CA ARG A 6 -18.58 2.73 -11.35
C ARG A 6 -17.22 3.40 -11.35
N THR A 7 -17.18 4.67 -11.76
CA THR A 7 -15.98 5.49 -11.63
C THR A 7 -15.94 6.05 -10.21
N LEU A 8 -14.92 5.70 -9.45
CA LEU A 8 -14.67 6.26 -8.14
C LEU A 8 -13.72 7.43 -8.27
N TYR A 9 -14.18 8.64 -7.93
CA TYR A 9 -13.33 9.82 -7.82
C TYR A 9 -12.74 9.90 -6.42
N ARG A 10 -11.45 10.19 -6.34
CA ARG A 10 -10.74 10.34 -5.07
C ARG A 10 -9.93 11.63 -5.10
N ILE A 11 -9.95 12.38 -4.00
CA ILE A 11 -9.06 13.52 -3.81
C ILE A 11 -7.63 13.00 -3.78
N SER A 12 -6.76 13.46 -4.69
CA SER A 12 -5.37 13.01 -4.77
C SER A 12 -4.48 13.64 -3.70
N ASP A 13 -4.76 14.89 -3.33
CA ASP A 13 -3.98 15.64 -2.34
C ASP A 13 -4.20 15.08 -0.92
N PRO A 14 -3.16 14.62 -0.20
CA PRO A 14 -3.30 14.06 1.16
C PRO A 14 -3.75 15.10 2.20
N PHE A 15 -3.35 16.39 2.03
CA PHE A 15 -3.79 17.45 2.92
C PHE A 15 -5.28 17.72 2.76
N LEU A 16 -5.78 17.81 1.54
CA LEU A 16 -7.22 17.99 1.30
C LEU A 16 -8.02 16.78 1.78
N ARG A 17 -7.50 15.56 1.65
CA ARG A 17 -8.12 14.38 2.26
C ARG A 17 -8.21 14.48 3.79
N PHE A 18 -7.13 14.95 4.43
CA PHE A 18 -7.12 15.21 5.87
C PHE A 18 -8.13 16.28 6.25
N TRP A 19 -8.12 17.41 5.50
CA TRP A 19 -9.01 18.53 5.71
C TRP A 19 -10.48 18.13 5.69
N PHE A 20 -10.94 17.52 4.60
CA PHE A 20 -12.34 17.12 4.42
C PHE A 20 -12.77 15.97 5.34
N ARG A 21 -11.84 15.15 5.76
CA ARG A 21 -12.14 14.06 6.69
C ARG A 21 -12.23 14.50 8.14
N PHE A 22 -11.37 15.42 8.56
CA PHE A 22 -11.19 15.73 9.97
C PHE A 22 -11.43 17.19 10.34
N VAL A 23 -11.06 18.14 9.51
CA VAL A 23 -11.15 19.56 9.84
C VAL A 23 -12.52 20.10 9.53
N GLU A 24 -12.97 19.98 8.29
CA GLU A 24 -14.25 20.53 7.83
C GLU A 24 -15.46 20.02 8.63
N PRO A 25 -15.61 18.72 8.94
CA PRO A 25 -16.73 18.26 9.77
C PRO A 25 -16.72 18.77 11.22
N ASN A 26 -15.55 19.21 11.69
CA ASN A 26 -15.38 19.71 13.06
C ASN A 26 -15.20 21.25 13.12
N ARG A 27 -15.45 21.98 12.04
CA ARG A 27 -15.16 23.40 11.94
C ARG A 27 -15.77 24.21 13.07
N SER A 28 -17.07 24.08 13.31
CA SER A 28 -17.77 24.80 14.38
C SER A 28 -17.20 24.51 15.77
N ARG A 29 -16.77 23.26 16.03
CA ARG A 29 -16.15 22.86 17.30
C ARG A 29 -14.76 23.46 17.46
N LEU A 30 -13.99 23.56 16.37
CA LEU A 30 -12.67 24.19 16.35
C LEU A 30 -12.79 25.70 16.59
N GLU A 31 -13.74 26.37 15.94
CA GLU A 31 -14.06 27.78 16.15
C GLU A 31 -14.54 28.06 17.58
N ALA A 32 -15.23 27.11 18.21
CA ALA A 32 -15.63 27.18 19.62
C ALA A 32 -14.50 26.81 20.63
N GLY A 33 -13.26 26.68 20.18
CA GLY A 33 -12.10 26.41 21.04
C GLY A 33 -11.97 24.96 21.53
N GLN A 34 -12.71 24.00 20.96
CA GLN A 34 -12.69 22.58 21.35
C GLN A 34 -11.58 21.77 20.67
N ALA A 35 -10.49 22.41 20.28
CA ALA A 35 -9.40 21.78 19.50
C ALA A 35 -8.82 20.51 20.18
N SER A 36 -8.68 20.52 21.52
CA SER A 36 -8.16 19.34 22.24
C SER A 36 -9.07 18.12 22.16
N GLN A 37 -10.38 18.30 22.11
CA GLN A 37 -11.34 17.19 21.98
C GLN A 37 -11.31 16.65 20.55
N VAL A 38 -11.35 17.53 19.55
CA VAL A 38 -11.25 17.17 18.14
C VAL A 38 -9.95 16.42 17.86
N ASN A 39 -8.81 16.88 18.40
CA ASN A 39 -7.51 16.23 18.22
C ASN A 39 -7.50 14.79 18.80
N ARG A 40 -8.13 14.54 19.94
CA ARG A 40 -8.27 13.18 20.50
C ARG A 40 -9.10 12.26 19.59
N GLU A 41 -10.13 12.78 18.98
CA GLU A 41 -10.98 12.01 18.04
C GLU A 41 -10.24 11.71 16.73
N ILE A 42 -9.50 12.67 16.20
CA ILE A 42 -8.60 12.48 15.04
C ILE A 42 -7.58 11.40 15.35
N GLY A 43 -6.95 11.44 16.53
CA GLY A 43 -5.93 10.46 16.93
C GLY A 43 -6.41 9.01 16.84
N LYS A 44 -7.68 8.74 17.15
CA LYS A 44 -8.29 7.39 17.06
C LYS A 44 -8.40 6.88 15.62
N GLN A 45 -8.50 7.77 14.64
CA GLN A 45 -8.71 7.43 13.23
C GLN A 45 -7.48 7.72 12.36
N PHE A 46 -6.47 8.36 12.92
CA PHE A 46 -5.31 8.85 12.18
C PHE A 46 -4.52 7.71 11.52
N ALA A 47 -4.31 6.60 12.22
CA ALA A 47 -3.63 5.44 11.67
C ALA A 47 -4.31 4.90 10.41
N SER A 48 -5.65 4.82 10.40
CA SER A 48 -6.42 4.42 9.23
C SER A 48 -6.32 5.43 8.07
N HIS A 49 -6.22 6.72 8.38
CA HIS A 49 -6.00 7.75 7.36
C HIS A 49 -4.62 7.64 6.71
N VAL A 50 -3.59 7.47 7.52
CA VAL A 50 -2.20 7.35 7.07
C VAL A 50 -1.98 6.07 6.27
N SER A 51 -2.64 4.96 6.63
CA SER A 51 -2.50 3.69 5.89
C SER A 51 -2.75 3.84 4.40
N GLY A 52 -3.82 4.52 4.01
CA GLY A 52 -4.11 4.74 2.58
C GLY A 52 -3.09 5.65 1.88
N VAL A 53 -2.55 6.66 2.58
CA VAL A 53 -1.47 7.51 2.06
C VAL A 53 -0.18 6.71 1.92
N TRP A 54 0.13 5.86 2.92
CA TRP A 54 1.30 5.00 2.92
C TRP A 54 1.32 4.06 1.71
N GLU A 55 0.23 3.36 1.45
CA GLU A 55 0.11 2.49 0.27
C GLU A 55 0.36 3.24 -1.05
N GLU A 56 -0.15 4.48 -1.17
CA GLU A 56 0.08 5.31 -2.36
C GLU A 56 1.54 5.73 -2.50
N LEU A 57 2.20 6.13 -1.40
CA LEU A 57 3.63 6.47 -1.39
C LEU A 57 4.47 5.24 -1.78
N VAL A 58 4.16 4.08 -1.23
CA VAL A 58 4.85 2.83 -1.59
C VAL A 58 4.70 2.56 -3.08
N ARG A 59 3.49 2.55 -3.62
CA ARG A 59 3.27 2.34 -5.07
C ARG A 59 4.02 3.35 -5.93
N SER A 60 4.02 4.62 -5.54
CA SER A 60 4.73 5.69 -6.25
C SER A 60 6.25 5.54 -6.21
N SER A 61 6.78 4.89 -5.17
CA SER A 61 8.22 4.66 -5.00
C SER A 61 8.75 3.51 -5.87
N VAL A 62 7.89 2.55 -6.22
CA VAL A 62 8.29 1.31 -6.93
C VAL A 62 8.97 1.58 -8.26
N PRO A 63 8.45 2.40 -9.19
CA PRO A 63 9.10 2.64 -10.48
C PRO A 63 10.35 3.53 -10.37
N ARG A 64 10.63 4.08 -9.21
CA ARG A 64 11.76 5.01 -9.00
C ARG A 64 12.94 4.34 -8.31
N ARG A 65 12.86 3.05 -8.05
CA ARG A 65 13.88 2.30 -7.34
C ARG A 65 13.99 0.87 -7.86
N THR A 66 15.22 0.39 -7.91
CA THR A 66 15.50 -1.01 -8.16
C THR A 66 15.24 -1.83 -6.90
N TYR A 67 14.25 -2.71 -6.96
CA TYR A 67 13.98 -3.73 -5.95
C TYR A 67 14.40 -5.10 -6.48
N PHE A 68 15.08 -5.90 -5.69
CA PHE A 68 15.59 -7.23 -6.09
C PHE A 68 16.50 -7.22 -7.33
N GLY A 69 17.20 -6.12 -7.57
CA GLY A 69 18.02 -5.98 -8.77
C GLY A 69 17.25 -5.76 -10.07
N THR A 70 15.94 -5.53 -9.98
CA THR A 70 15.02 -5.36 -11.11
C THR A 70 14.42 -3.96 -11.13
N GLU A 71 14.29 -3.39 -12.32
CA GLU A 71 13.49 -2.18 -12.57
C GLU A 71 12.02 -2.55 -12.70
N TRP A 72 11.14 -1.64 -12.31
CA TRP A 72 9.71 -1.89 -12.23
C TRP A 72 8.91 -0.83 -12.99
N THR A 73 7.84 -1.23 -13.63
CA THR A 73 6.84 -0.32 -14.17
C THR A 73 5.99 0.29 -13.05
N ALA A 74 5.02 1.13 -13.41
CA ALA A 74 4.12 1.74 -12.44
C ALA A 74 3.37 0.68 -11.61
N ALA A 75 3.50 0.75 -10.30
CA ALA A 75 2.79 -0.15 -9.39
C ALA A 75 1.33 0.26 -9.22
N ARG A 76 0.46 -0.73 -9.06
CA ARG A 76 -0.98 -0.58 -8.82
C ARG A 76 -1.42 -1.47 -7.68
N SER A 77 -2.55 -1.17 -7.05
CA SER A 77 -3.28 -2.14 -6.24
C SER A 77 -4.04 -3.09 -7.16
N TRP A 78 -4.21 -4.31 -6.69
CA TRP A 78 -5.04 -5.30 -7.38
C TRP A 78 -6.04 -5.91 -6.38
N TRP A 79 -7.26 -6.02 -6.79
CA TRP A 79 -8.33 -6.71 -6.08
C TRP A 79 -9.14 -7.52 -7.08
N GLY A 80 -9.49 -8.72 -6.71
CA GLY A 80 -10.20 -9.64 -7.58
C GLY A 80 -10.31 -11.03 -6.98
N THR A 81 -10.58 -11.98 -7.83
CA THR A 81 -10.74 -13.39 -7.46
C THR A 81 -9.45 -14.15 -7.78
N GLY A 82 -8.92 -14.85 -6.80
CA GLY A 82 -7.77 -15.75 -6.99
C GLY A 82 -8.12 -16.96 -7.86
N THR A 83 -7.10 -17.73 -8.25
CA THR A 83 -7.28 -18.95 -9.06
C THR A 83 -8.09 -20.03 -8.34
N ASP A 84 -8.24 -19.94 -7.04
CA ASP A 84 -9.07 -20.82 -6.19
C ASP A 84 -10.51 -20.32 -6.01
N GLY A 85 -10.91 -19.23 -6.69
CA GLY A 85 -12.25 -18.67 -6.60
C GLY A 85 -12.47 -17.74 -5.40
N THR A 86 -11.47 -17.54 -4.52
CA THR A 86 -11.63 -16.67 -3.34
C THR A 86 -11.25 -15.22 -3.62
N PRO A 87 -12.00 -14.24 -3.08
CA PRO A 87 -11.63 -12.83 -3.17
C PRO A 87 -10.29 -12.56 -2.47
N MET A 88 -9.47 -11.72 -3.07
CA MET A 88 -8.20 -11.28 -2.47
C MET A 88 -7.81 -9.89 -2.95
N GLU A 89 -6.97 -9.24 -2.17
CA GLU A 89 -6.39 -7.94 -2.45
C GLU A 89 -4.87 -8.00 -2.28
N ILE A 90 -4.16 -7.25 -3.13
CA ILE A 90 -2.71 -7.04 -3.07
C ILE A 90 -2.46 -5.53 -3.20
N ASP A 91 -1.78 -4.95 -2.23
CA ASP A 91 -1.59 -3.49 -2.15
C ASP A 91 -0.65 -2.97 -3.25
N VAL A 92 0.32 -3.80 -3.68
CA VAL A 92 1.35 -3.44 -4.65
C VAL A 92 1.53 -4.56 -5.67
N VAL A 93 1.24 -4.26 -6.92
CA VAL A 93 1.51 -5.14 -8.07
C VAL A 93 2.27 -4.34 -9.11
N ALA A 94 3.47 -4.77 -9.49
CA ALA A 94 4.25 -4.19 -10.56
C ALA A 94 4.90 -5.27 -11.42
N GLU A 95 5.19 -4.94 -12.67
CA GLU A 95 5.86 -5.82 -13.62
C GLU A 95 7.23 -5.24 -13.97
N SER A 96 8.19 -6.10 -14.29
CA SER A 96 9.40 -5.66 -14.98
C SER A 96 9.08 -5.18 -16.40
N PRO A 97 9.91 -4.32 -17.03
CA PRO A 97 9.67 -3.84 -18.39
C PRO A 97 9.53 -4.93 -19.44
N ASP A 98 10.18 -6.08 -19.23
CA ASP A 98 10.10 -7.26 -20.12
C ASP A 98 8.92 -8.21 -19.79
N HIS A 99 8.09 -7.87 -18.80
CA HIS A 99 6.94 -8.63 -18.31
C HIS A 99 7.26 -10.05 -17.78
N ARG A 100 8.53 -10.39 -17.56
CA ARG A 100 8.94 -11.72 -17.07
C ARG A 100 8.93 -11.84 -15.56
N THR A 101 8.89 -10.72 -14.86
CA THR A 101 8.98 -10.67 -13.40
C THR A 101 7.83 -9.87 -12.82
N LEU A 102 7.29 -10.36 -11.71
CA LEU A 102 6.24 -9.72 -10.92
C LEU A 102 6.78 -9.33 -9.54
N LEU A 103 6.42 -8.15 -9.09
CA LEU A 103 6.52 -7.73 -7.70
C LEU A 103 5.11 -7.72 -7.11
N LEU A 104 4.88 -8.55 -6.11
CA LEU A 104 3.66 -8.55 -5.32
C LEU A 104 4.00 -8.05 -3.92
N GLY A 105 3.13 -7.22 -3.35
CA GLY A 105 3.48 -6.57 -2.10
C GLY A 105 2.32 -6.16 -1.21
N GLU A 106 2.65 -6.04 0.08
CA GLU A 106 1.77 -5.60 1.15
C GLU A 106 2.37 -4.36 1.82
N ALA A 107 1.58 -3.32 2.03
CA ALA A 107 2.00 -2.09 2.68
C ALA A 107 1.16 -1.86 3.95
N LYS A 108 1.80 -1.92 5.13
CA LYS A 108 1.11 -1.73 6.42
C LYS A 108 1.73 -0.59 7.20
N TRP A 109 0.89 0.32 7.67
CA TRP A 109 1.28 1.41 8.56
C TRP A 109 1.10 0.97 10.01
N THR A 110 2.01 0.11 10.50
CA THR A 110 2.06 -0.31 11.89
C THR A 110 3.48 -0.73 12.29
N SER A 111 3.90 -0.33 13.48
CA SER A 111 5.20 -0.70 14.06
C SER A 111 5.21 -2.10 14.69
N THR A 112 4.03 -2.69 14.92
CA THR A 112 3.90 -4.00 15.60
C THR A 112 3.69 -5.16 14.63
N ALA A 113 3.87 -4.94 13.32
CA ALA A 113 3.65 -5.98 12.33
C ALA A 113 4.76 -7.04 12.37
N ASP A 114 4.37 -8.30 12.44
CA ASP A 114 5.26 -9.42 12.18
C ASP A 114 5.51 -9.55 10.68
N SER A 115 6.68 -9.11 10.25
CA SER A 115 7.09 -9.12 8.85
C SER A 115 7.16 -10.54 8.26
N GLU A 116 7.52 -11.54 9.05
CA GLU A 116 7.56 -12.94 8.60
C GLU A 116 6.15 -13.48 8.35
N ARG A 117 5.24 -13.16 9.24
CA ARG A 117 3.83 -13.50 9.07
C ARG A 117 3.28 -12.86 7.79
N LEU A 118 3.53 -11.57 7.57
CA LEU A 118 3.07 -10.86 6.36
C LEU A 118 3.66 -11.47 5.08
N ILE A 119 4.95 -11.84 5.08
CA ILE A 119 5.56 -12.54 3.94
C ILE A 119 4.90 -13.91 3.71
N ARG A 120 4.62 -14.67 4.77
CA ARG A 120 3.91 -15.96 4.62
C ARG A 120 2.51 -15.79 4.04
N GLU A 121 1.75 -14.82 4.54
CA GLU A 121 0.40 -14.49 4.02
C GLU A 121 0.47 -14.04 2.56
N LEU A 122 1.45 -13.21 2.22
CA LEU A 122 1.67 -12.74 0.85
C LEU A 122 2.07 -13.88 -0.10
N ARG A 123 2.86 -14.88 0.36
CA ARG A 123 3.15 -16.10 -0.43
C ARG A 123 1.89 -16.87 -0.76
N VAL A 124 0.97 -17.02 0.18
CA VAL A 124 -0.32 -17.68 -0.06
C VAL A 124 -1.13 -16.89 -1.10
N LYS A 125 -1.16 -15.56 -1.01
CA LYS A 125 -1.79 -14.71 -2.02
C LYS A 125 -1.12 -14.85 -3.39
N ALA A 126 0.21 -14.84 -3.44
CA ALA A 126 0.98 -14.98 -4.68
C ALA A 126 0.72 -16.32 -5.40
N ALA A 127 0.61 -17.42 -4.66
CA ALA A 127 0.29 -18.73 -5.23
C ALA A 127 -1.09 -18.79 -5.92
N ARG A 128 -2.00 -17.89 -5.52
CA ARG A 128 -3.36 -17.78 -6.07
C ARG A 128 -3.54 -16.62 -7.05
N PHE A 129 -2.50 -15.82 -7.25
CA PHE A 129 -2.57 -14.66 -8.14
C PHE A 129 -2.61 -15.11 -9.61
N PRO A 130 -3.62 -14.67 -10.41
CA PRO A 130 -3.89 -15.25 -11.72
C PRO A 130 -2.77 -15.12 -12.76
N SER A 131 -1.85 -14.19 -12.58
CA SER A 131 -0.84 -13.86 -13.59
C SER A 131 0.59 -14.30 -13.23
N THR A 132 0.79 -15.27 -12.34
CA THR A 132 2.12 -15.74 -11.93
C THR A 132 2.73 -16.80 -12.84
N ALA A 133 1.91 -17.48 -13.66
CA ALA A 133 2.38 -18.58 -14.49
C ALA A 133 3.51 -18.16 -15.45
N GLY A 134 4.65 -18.88 -15.38
CA GLY A 134 5.82 -18.62 -16.23
C GLY A 134 6.63 -17.36 -15.87
N ARG A 135 6.33 -16.71 -14.75
CA ARG A 135 7.01 -15.49 -14.29
C ARG A 135 7.79 -15.72 -12.99
N THR A 136 8.89 -14.99 -12.84
CA THR A 136 9.56 -14.89 -11.54
C THR A 136 8.75 -13.94 -10.65
N VAL A 137 8.50 -14.34 -9.39
CA VAL A 137 7.72 -13.54 -8.44
C VAL A 137 8.61 -13.11 -7.28
N PHE A 138 8.66 -11.80 -7.01
CA PHE A 138 9.26 -11.22 -5.82
C PHE A 138 8.18 -10.70 -4.88
N LEU A 139 8.45 -10.80 -3.58
CA LEU A 139 7.52 -10.39 -2.53
C LEU A 139 8.10 -9.24 -1.71
N GLY A 140 7.39 -8.12 -1.68
CA GLY A 140 7.77 -6.94 -0.91
C GLY A 140 6.81 -6.65 0.23
N VAL A 141 7.32 -6.39 1.44
CA VAL A 141 6.52 -5.90 2.55
C VAL A 141 7.07 -4.55 2.98
N TRP A 142 6.23 -3.53 2.98
CA TRP A 142 6.60 -2.16 3.37
C TRP A 142 5.99 -1.82 4.73
N LEU A 143 6.86 -1.48 5.69
CA LEU A 143 6.50 -1.12 7.07
C LEU A 143 7.15 0.22 7.43
N PRO A 144 6.58 1.01 8.35
CA PRO A 144 7.18 2.28 8.79
C PRO A 144 8.62 2.10 9.29
N ASP A 145 8.81 1.09 10.12
CA ASP A 145 10.07 0.79 10.83
C ASP A 145 10.68 -0.55 10.37
N GLY A 146 10.28 -1.05 9.22
CA GLY A 146 10.57 -2.38 8.73
C GLY A 146 12.00 -2.58 8.26
N ALA A 147 12.96 -2.72 9.16
CA ALA A 147 14.31 -3.05 8.80
C ALA A 147 14.50 -4.50 8.35
N GLY A 148 14.61 -4.68 7.08
CA GLY A 148 15.63 -5.41 6.36
C GLY A 148 15.80 -6.90 6.52
N LYS A 149 14.77 -7.76 6.56
CA LYS A 149 15.01 -9.12 6.10
C LYS A 149 15.06 -9.13 4.57
N LYS A 150 16.23 -9.46 4.01
CA LYS A 150 16.42 -9.70 2.58
C LYS A 150 16.59 -11.19 2.37
N GLY A 151 15.54 -11.83 1.88
CA GLY A 151 15.63 -13.15 1.29
C GLY A 151 15.89 -13.09 -0.22
N LYS A 152 16.07 -14.23 -0.85
CA LYS A 152 16.30 -14.33 -2.30
C LYS A 152 15.10 -13.81 -3.11
N ASP A 153 13.90 -14.07 -2.66
CA ASP A 153 12.62 -13.80 -3.33
C ASP A 153 11.66 -12.93 -2.53
N ALA A 154 12.01 -12.58 -1.27
CA ALA A 154 11.18 -11.76 -0.40
C ALA A 154 12.03 -10.80 0.43
N ALA A 155 11.53 -9.58 0.64
CA ALA A 155 12.21 -8.57 1.45
C ALA A 155 11.23 -7.62 2.13
N THR A 156 11.71 -6.98 3.22
CA THR A 156 11.01 -5.89 3.89
C THR A 156 11.71 -4.56 3.63
N PHE A 157 10.93 -3.50 3.52
CA PHE A 157 11.38 -2.15 3.21
C PHE A 157 10.80 -1.16 4.23
N ASP A 158 11.58 -0.16 4.60
CA ASP A 158 11.18 0.86 5.55
C ASP A 158 10.71 2.18 4.90
N ALA A 159 10.15 3.08 5.71
CA ALA A 159 9.69 4.38 5.24
C ALA A 159 10.83 5.25 4.70
N ARG A 160 12.06 5.13 5.22
CA ARG A 160 13.21 5.89 4.73
C ARG A 160 13.55 5.52 3.30
N GLN A 161 13.44 4.23 2.98
CA GLN A 161 13.69 3.73 1.64
C GLN A 161 12.62 4.20 0.64
N VAL A 162 11.35 4.25 1.05
CA VAL A 162 10.25 4.79 0.25
C VAL A 162 10.44 6.28 -0.01
N VAL A 163 10.69 7.08 1.03
CA VAL A 163 10.88 8.53 0.90
C VAL A 163 12.10 8.89 0.06
N ARG A 164 13.21 8.14 0.20
CA ARG A 164 14.41 8.36 -0.64
C ARG A 164 14.15 8.11 -2.12
N ALA A 165 13.28 7.17 -2.46
CA ALA A 165 12.92 6.89 -3.85
C ALA A 165 12.02 7.99 -4.46
N LEU A 166 11.34 8.78 -3.63
CA LEU A 166 10.41 9.83 -4.07
C LEU A 166 11.06 11.22 -4.20
N ARG A 167 12.29 11.38 -3.70
CA ARG A 167 13.09 12.59 -3.85
C ARG A 167 13.85 12.59 -5.17
#